data_202ff82b753998c5c029e1bda4e44fd3
#
_entry.id   202ff82b753998c5c029e1bda4e44fd3
#
_cell.length_a   1.000
_cell.length_b   1.000
_cell.length_c   1.000
_cell.angle_alpha   90.00
_cell.angle_beta   90.00
_cell.angle_gamma   90.00
#
_symmetry.space_group_name_H-M   'P 1'
#
loop_
_entity.id
_entity.type
_entity.pdbx_description
1 polymer ?
#
loop_
_entity_poly.entity_id
_entity_poly.type
_entity_poly.pdbx_seq_one_letter_code
_entity_poly.pdbx_strand_id
1 'polypeptide(L)'
;MFRLAHISDIHLSPLPQVRLRELVSKRITGYINWKRHRKGAMHDWVLDSLIEDLRTRKPDHIAITGDLVNLALNLEIDNAYDWLKALGNEQNISFVPGNHDAYVPGALEKSSRKWEPWMRGDGIDNRNNRPQFPYLRVRDGVAIIGVSSARATAPFMASGDFLPAQAARLKKMLIETGNQGLCRVVLIHHPPVRNATPAYKRLFGISRFQKIIREAGAELVLHGHTHLATYNEIAGPAGSVPVICVPSASQAPCAPDEEERKPAARYNLFSIEKAAQAHRWHCHWQQYGFNNDSHTVQLIEERELELGSAGQETALS
;
A
#
# COMPACT_ATOMS: atom_id res chain seq x y z
N MET A 1 -5.38 0.51 21.96
CA MET A 1 -5.12 1.39 20.78
C MET A 1 -4.04 0.73 19.93
N PHE A 2 -4.34 0.42 18.68
CA PHE A 2 -3.40 -0.16 17.70
C PHE A 2 -2.91 0.92 16.73
N ARG A 3 -1.60 1.03 16.52
CA ARG A 3 -0.99 2.07 15.68
C ARG A 3 -0.46 1.47 14.39
N LEU A 4 -1.13 1.78 13.27
CA LEU A 4 -0.74 1.32 11.94
C LEU A 4 -0.09 2.46 11.16
N ALA A 5 1.18 2.33 10.79
CA ALA A 5 1.82 3.23 9.85
C ALA A 5 1.60 2.74 8.41
N HIS A 6 1.42 3.65 7.46
CA HIS A 6 1.25 3.34 6.05
C HIS A 6 2.19 4.18 5.18
N ILE A 7 3.00 3.50 4.40
CA ILE A 7 3.92 4.06 3.41
C ILE A 7 3.73 3.38 2.05
N SER A 8 4.11 4.03 0.97
CA SER A 8 4.00 3.49 -0.38
C SER A 8 5.04 4.08 -1.33
N ASP A 9 5.22 3.44 -2.49
CA ASP A 9 5.97 3.97 -3.63
C ASP A 9 7.39 4.42 -3.21
N ILE A 10 8.11 3.51 -2.57
CA ILE A 10 9.42 3.75 -1.94
C ILE A 10 10.50 3.97 -3.00
N HIS A 11 10.45 3.22 -4.11
CA HIS A 11 11.37 3.37 -5.25
C HIS A 11 12.83 3.52 -4.82
N LEU A 12 13.34 2.55 -4.07
CA LEU A 12 14.67 2.61 -3.48
C LEU A 12 15.73 3.15 -4.43
N SER A 13 16.48 4.10 -3.95
CA SER A 13 17.61 4.75 -4.62
C SER A 13 18.92 4.39 -3.90
N PRO A 14 20.09 4.55 -4.57
CA PRO A 14 20.27 4.84 -5.99
C PRO A 14 19.96 3.62 -6.85
N LEU A 15 19.47 3.84 -8.09
CA LEU A 15 19.33 2.74 -9.05
C LEU A 15 20.70 2.10 -9.30
N PRO A 16 20.85 0.78 -9.15
CA PRO A 16 22.12 0.08 -9.42
C PRO A 16 22.62 0.31 -10.85
N GLN A 17 23.92 0.10 -11.09
CA GLN A 17 24.46 0.14 -12.44
C GLN A 17 23.76 -0.88 -13.34
N VAL A 18 23.02 -0.36 -14.33
CA VAL A 18 22.22 -1.16 -15.25
C VAL A 18 23.11 -1.67 -16.39
N ARG A 19 23.16 -2.98 -16.60
CA ARG A 19 23.84 -3.57 -17.74
C ARG A 19 22.96 -3.48 -18.98
N LEU A 20 23.54 -3.23 -20.17
CA LEU A 20 22.77 -3.10 -21.41
C LEU A 20 21.83 -4.29 -21.68
N ARG A 21 22.27 -5.52 -21.37
CA ARG A 21 21.45 -6.74 -21.49
C ARG A 21 20.19 -6.74 -20.63
N GLU A 22 20.18 -6.01 -19.52
CA GLU A 22 19.03 -5.89 -18.60
C GLU A 22 17.98 -4.91 -19.12
N LEU A 23 18.37 -4.03 -20.04
CA LEU A 23 17.48 -3.06 -20.70
C LEU A 23 16.71 -3.64 -21.89
N VAL A 24 17.04 -4.86 -22.36
CA VAL A 24 16.39 -5.50 -23.52
C VAL A 24 14.96 -5.92 -23.15
N SER A 25 14.07 -4.92 -22.94
CA SER A 25 12.65 -5.11 -22.60
C SER A 25 11.98 -3.74 -22.38
N LYS A 26 10.78 -3.72 -21.77
CA LYS A 26 10.14 -2.52 -21.22
C LYS A 26 11.09 -1.68 -20.33
N ARG A 27 12.12 -2.29 -19.76
CA ARG A 27 13.09 -1.59 -18.90
C ARG A 27 13.82 -0.45 -19.58
N ILE A 28 14.01 -0.49 -20.91
CA ILE A 28 14.66 0.63 -21.64
C ILE A 28 13.84 1.92 -21.50
N THR A 29 12.51 1.83 -21.68
CA THR A 29 11.63 3.00 -21.56
C THR A 29 11.53 3.46 -20.11
N GLY A 30 11.51 2.53 -19.16
CA GLY A 30 11.55 2.82 -17.73
C GLY A 30 12.85 3.47 -17.29
N TYR A 31 13.99 3.01 -17.78
CA TYR A 31 15.30 3.61 -17.49
C TYR A 31 15.42 5.04 -18.01
N ILE A 32 14.92 5.29 -19.24
CA ILE A 32 14.88 6.64 -19.81
C ILE A 32 13.99 7.56 -18.96
N ASN A 33 12.81 7.07 -18.57
CA ASN A 33 11.88 7.80 -17.73
C ASN A 33 12.48 8.10 -16.34
N TRP A 34 13.11 7.10 -15.71
CA TRP A 34 13.80 7.25 -14.44
C TRP A 34 14.90 8.31 -14.51
N LYS A 35 15.75 8.24 -15.55
CA LYS A 35 16.84 9.19 -15.75
C LYS A 35 16.35 10.62 -15.92
N ARG A 36 15.20 10.81 -16.58
CA ARG A 36 14.62 12.14 -16.86
C ARG A 36 13.86 12.74 -15.67
N HIS A 37 13.17 11.92 -14.90
CA HIS A 37 12.17 12.42 -13.95
C HIS A 37 12.40 12.00 -12.49
N ARG A 38 13.06 10.85 -12.22
CA ARG A 38 13.20 10.32 -10.88
C ARG A 38 14.59 10.52 -10.27
N LYS A 39 15.64 10.47 -11.08
CA LYS A 39 17.03 10.59 -10.60
C LYS A 39 17.29 11.87 -9.79
N GLY A 40 16.61 12.96 -10.09
CA GLY A 40 16.74 14.23 -9.39
C GLY A 40 15.65 14.52 -8.35
N ALA A 41 14.62 13.67 -8.27
CA ALA A 41 13.46 13.89 -7.40
C ALA A 41 13.37 12.90 -6.23
N MET A 42 14.10 11.80 -6.29
CA MET A 42 14.14 10.78 -5.23
C MET A 42 15.51 10.78 -4.59
N HIS A 43 15.55 11.06 -3.29
CA HIS A 43 16.78 11.15 -2.52
C HIS A 43 16.74 10.23 -1.32
N ASP A 44 17.82 9.52 -1.06
CA ASP A 44 17.95 8.57 0.05
C ASP A 44 17.70 9.25 1.40
N TRP A 45 18.20 10.48 1.60
CA TRP A 45 18.01 11.22 2.84
C TRP A 45 16.53 11.51 3.15
N VAL A 46 15.68 11.66 2.13
CA VAL A 46 14.23 11.88 2.32
C VAL A 46 13.58 10.65 2.93
N LEU A 47 13.85 9.48 2.32
CA LEU A 47 13.34 8.21 2.82
C LEU A 47 13.88 7.92 4.23
N ASP A 48 15.19 8.11 4.44
CA ASP A 48 15.83 7.85 5.74
C ASP A 48 15.23 8.72 6.84
N SER A 49 15.08 10.03 6.59
CA SER A 49 14.47 10.95 7.56
C SER A 49 13.00 10.63 7.82
N LEU A 50 12.24 10.22 6.78
CA LEU A 50 10.84 9.82 6.93
C LEU A 50 10.70 8.56 7.79
N ILE A 51 11.56 7.57 7.56
CA ILE A 51 11.58 6.31 8.33
C ILE A 51 12.06 6.53 9.76
N GLU A 52 13.02 7.42 9.97
CA GLU A 52 13.47 7.79 11.31
C GLU A 52 12.33 8.42 12.12
N ASP A 53 11.63 9.42 11.59
CA ASP A 53 10.45 10.01 12.24
C ASP A 53 9.36 8.95 12.49
N LEU A 54 9.02 8.13 11.49
CA LEU A 54 8.04 7.05 11.63
C LEU A 54 8.40 6.13 12.81
N ARG A 55 9.67 5.78 12.99
CA ARG A 55 10.16 4.95 14.11
C ARG A 55 9.97 5.64 15.45
N THR A 56 10.15 6.97 15.55
CA THR A 56 9.92 7.71 16.79
C THR A 56 8.47 7.63 17.26
N ARG A 57 7.53 7.47 16.31
CA ARG A 57 6.10 7.31 16.58
C ARG A 57 5.75 5.90 17.09
N LYS A 58 6.67 4.94 17.04
CA LYS A 58 6.51 3.56 17.53
C LYS A 58 5.22 2.89 17.04
N PRO A 59 4.99 2.75 15.73
CA PRO A 59 3.85 2.01 15.23
C PRO A 59 3.95 0.52 15.63
N ASP A 60 2.81 -0.10 15.91
CA ASP A 60 2.72 -1.54 16.18
C ASP A 60 2.89 -2.36 14.90
N HIS A 61 2.51 -1.75 13.76
CA HIS A 61 2.61 -2.38 12.45
C HIS A 61 2.84 -1.36 11.34
N ILE A 62 3.58 -1.77 10.30
CA ILE A 62 3.83 -0.96 9.10
C ILE A 62 3.18 -1.65 7.90
N ALA A 63 2.29 -0.94 7.21
CA ALA A 63 1.70 -1.34 5.93
C ALA A 63 2.46 -0.67 4.79
N ILE A 64 2.91 -1.47 3.81
CA ILE A 64 3.61 -0.99 2.61
C ILE A 64 2.77 -1.38 1.39
N THR A 65 2.26 -0.38 0.67
CA THR A 65 1.37 -0.61 -0.47
C THR A 65 2.07 -0.57 -1.84
N GLY A 66 3.29 -1.10 -1.91
CA GLY A 66 3.94 -1.45 -3.17
C GLY A 66 5.01 -0.49 -3.66
N ASP A 67 5.58 -0.86 -4.81
CA ASP A 67 6.61 -0.14 -5.56
C ASP A 67 7.88 0.12 -4.73
N LEU A 68 8.51 -0.98 -4.25
CA LEU A 68 9.82 -0.93 -3.59
C LEU A 68 10.94 -0.59 -4.56
N VAL A 69 10.84 -1.07 -5.80
CA VAL A 69 11.89 -0.98 -6.83
C VAL A 69 11.46 -0.09 -8.00
N ASN A 70 12.39 0.21 -8.91
CA ASN A 70 12.13 1.04 -10.09
C ASN A 70 11.93 0.22 -11.37
N LEU A 71 12.82 -0.73 -11.67
CA LEU A 71 12.86 -1.52 -12.89
C LEU A 71 12.79 -3.04 -12.63
N ALA A 72 12.70 -3.45 -11.37
CA ALA A 72 12.77 -4.82 -10.91
C ALA A 72 14.03 -5.56 -11.42
N LEU A 73 15.18 -4.89 -11.37
CA LEU A 73 16.47 -5.53 -11.58
C LEU A 73 16.76 -6.49 -10.43
N ASN A 74 17.59 -7.50 -10.69
CA ASN A 74 17.96 -8.47 -9.64
C ASN A 74 18.55 -7.78 -8.41
N LEU A 75 19.48 -6.85 -8.63
CA LEU A 75 20.13 -6.12 -7.54
C LEU A 75 19.17 -5.17 -6.82
N GLU A 76 18.18 -4.58 -7.52
CA GLU A 76 17.12 -3.83 -6.83
C GLU A 76 16.29 -4.72 -5.91
N ILE A 77 15.96 -5.94 -6.37
CA ILE A 77 15.20 -6.92 -5.58
C ILE A 77 16.02 -7.35 -4.34
N ASP A 78 17.33 -7.52 -4.49
CA ASP A 78 18.23 -7.84 -3.40
C ASP A 78 18.36 -6.70 -2.39
N ASN A 79 18.56 -5.48 -2.85
CA ASN A 79 18.61 -4.28 -2.00
C ASN A 79 17.30 -4.05 -1.25
N ALA A 80 16.15 -4.26 -1.91
CA ALA A 80 14.84 -4.13 -1.29
C ALA A 80 14.61 -5.17 -0.18
N TYR A 81 15.12 -6.39 -0.34
CA TYR A 81 15.09 -7.39 0.72
C TYR A 81 15.90 -6.95 1.93
N ASP A 82 17.11 -6.44 1.73
CA ASP A 82 17.97 -5.97 2.81
C ASP A 82 17.37 -4.74 3.51
N TRP A 83 16.74 -3.84 2.74
CA TRP A 83 16.02 -2.70 3.27
C TRP A 83 14.81 -3.12 4.13
N LEU A 84 13.98 -4.07 3.65
CA LEU A 84 12.86 -4.61 4.42
C LEU A 84 13.31 -5.23 5.74
N LYS A 85 14.43 -5.96 5.73
CA LYS A 85 15.04 -6.52 6.96
C LYS A 85 15.51 -5.43 7.93
N ALA A 86 16.09 -4.37 7.39
CA ALA A 86 16.56 -3.23 8.20
C ALA A 86 15.39 -2.38 8.74
N LEU A 87 14.24 -2.35 8.02
CA LEU A 87 13.06 -1.62 8.46
C LEU A 87 12.48 -2.18 9.76
N GLY A 88 12.41 -3.50 9.89
CA GLY A 88 11.92 -4.14 11.12
C GLY A 88 11.60 -5.62 10.98
N ASN A 89 10.96 -6.15 12.01
CA ASN A 89 10.55 -7.56 12.04
C ASN A 89 9.46 -7.82 11.00
N GLU A 90 9.59 -8.91 10.24
CA GLU A 90 8.63 -9.36 9.23
C GLU A 90 7.20 -9.57 9.79
N GLN A 91 7.07 -9.86 11.07
CA GLN A 91 5.77 -10.03 11.74
C GLN A 91 5.01 -8.71 11.91
N ASN A 92 5.74 -7.59 11.93
CA ASN A 92 5.18 -6.25 12.14
C ASN A 92 5.17 -5.40 10.85
N ILE A 93 5.42 -6.03 9.70
CA ILE A 93 5.38 -5.36 8.40
C ILE A 93 4.55 -6.18 7.43
N SER A 94 3.53 -5.56 6.84
CA SER A 94 2.71 -6.14 5.75
C SER A 94 3.02 -5.42 4.44
N PHE A 95 3.39 -6.18 3.42
CA PHE A 95 3.69 -5.67 2.10
C PHE A 95 2.77 -6.24 1.02
N VAL A 96 2.31 -5.40 0.09
CA VAL A 96 1.64 -5.82 -1.14
C VAL A 96 2.38 -5.26 -2.34
N PRO A 97 2.62 -6.03 -3.42
CA PRO A 97 3.44 -5.59 -4.53
C PRO A 97 2.72 -4.57 -5.43
N GLY A 98 3.49 -3.62 -5.99
CA GLY A 98 3.06 -2.67 -6.98
C GLY A 98 3.45 -3.03 -8.42
N ASN A 99 3.21 -2.12 -9.36
CA ASN A 99 3.51 -2.36 -10.78
C ASN A 99 5.01 -2.30 -11.09
N HIS A 100 5.80 -1.58 -10.31
CA HIS A 100 7.25 -1.57 -10.45
C HIS A 100 7.89 -2.85 -9.91
N ASP A 101 7.31 -3.50 -8.92
CA ASP A 101 7.74 -4.81 -8.41
C ASP A 101 7.46 -5.95 -9.41
N ALA A 102 6.49 -5.72 -10.32
CA ALA A 102 6.10 -6.61 -11.42
C ALA A 102 6.51 -6.07 -12.79
N TYR A 103 7.57 -5.28 -12.89
CA TYR A 103 7.88 -4.42 -14.03
C TYR A 103 7.95 -5.14 -15.37
N VAL A 104 8.50 -6.36 -15.40
CA VAL A 104 8.60 -7.23 -16.59
C VAL A 104 8.11 -8.64 -16.27
N PRO A 105 7.77 -9.48 -17.27
CA PRO A 105 7.42 -10.88 -17.04
C PRO A 105 8.46 -11.60 -16.18
N GLY A 106 7.98 -12.36 -15.19
CA GLY A 106 8.82 -13.10 -14.22
C GLY A 106 9.38 -12.25 -13.07
N ALA A 107 9.32 -10.92 -13.12
CA ALA A 107 9.82 -10.07 -12.05
C ALA A 107 9.02 -10.25 -10.76
N LEU A 108 7.67 -10.24 -10.84
CA LEU A 108 6.81 -10.43 -9.69
C LEU A 108 7.06 -11.78 -8.98
N GLU A 109 7.24 -12.85 -9.74
CA GLU A 109 7.54 -14.16 -9.14
C GLU A 109 8.86 -14.15 -8.38
N LYS A 110 9.88 -13.49 -8.94
CA LYS A 110 11.20 -13.37 -8.34
C LYS A 110 11.21 -12.51 -7.07
N SER A 111 10.62 -11.31 -7.16
CA SER A 111 10.51 -10.40 -6.02
C SER A 111 9.65 -11.02 -4.92
N SER A 112 8.51 -11.62 -5.28
CA SER A 112 7.59 -12.23 -4.34
C SER A 112 8.19 -13.43 -3.60
N ARG A 113 9.04 -14.24 -4.25
CA ARG A 113 9.74 -15.33 -3.55
C ARG A 113 10.72 -14.80 -2.51
N LYS A 114 11.41 -13.70 -2.82
CA LYS A 114 12.41 -13.12 -1.93
C LYS A 114 11.79 -12.36 -0.78
N TRP A 115 10.70 -11.65 -1.03
CA TRP A 115 10.00 -10.82 -0.04
C TRP A 115 8.81 -11.53 0.60
N GLU A 116 8.65 -12.84 0.39
CA GLU A 116 7.55 -13.66 0.88
C GLU A 116 7.26 -13.46 2.38
N PRO A 117 8.26 -13.36 3.29
CA PRO A 117 8.01 -13.20 4.71
C PRO A 117 7.11 -12.00 5.06
N TRP A 118 7.19 -10.92 4.29
CA TRP A 118 6.36 -9.71 4.46
C TRP A 118 5.00 -9.78 3.76
N MET A 119 4.76 -10.81 2.95
CA MET A 119 3.53 -11.05 2.17
C MET A 119 2.80 -12.33 2.59
N ARG A 120 3.12 -12.86 3.75
CA ARG A 120 2.57 -14.10 4.28
C ARG A 120 1.54 -13.82 5.37
N GLY A 121 0.43 -14.57 5.37
CA GLY A 121 -0.56 -14.56 6.45
C GLY A 121 -0.08 -15.28 7.71
N ASP A 122 -0.76 -15.03 8.81
CA ASP A 122 -0.48 -15.71 10.08
C ASP A 122 -0.76 -17.22 9.97
N GLY A 123 0.07 -18.02 10.63
CA GLY A 123 -0.09 -19.48 10.68
C GLY A 123 0.18 -20.22 9.36
N ILE A 124 0.63 -19.52 8.32
CA ILE A 124 0.95 -20.14 7.04
C ILE A 124 2.43 -20.58 7.05
N ASP A 125 2.66 -21.90 7.07
CA ASP A 125 3.98 -22.47 6.79
C ASP A 125 4.15 -22.56 5.26
N ASN A 126 4.80 -21.57 4.67
CA ASN A 126 4.96 -21.49 3.22
C ASN A 126 6.31 -22.07 2.77
N ARG A 127 6.43 -23.40 2.79
CA ARG A 127 7.65 -24.13 2.35
C ARG A 127 8.06 -23.85 0.90
N ASN A 128 7.13 -23.31 0.09
CA ASN A 128 7.37 -23.03 -1.34
C ASN A 128 7.78 -21.58 -1.60
N ASN A 129 7.89 -20.72 -0.58
CA ASN A 129 8.22 -19.29 -0.70
C ASN A 129 7.40 -18.57 -1.79
N ARG A 130 6.10 -18.89 -1.91
CA ARG A 130 5.18 -18.25 -2.85
C ARG A 130 4.05 -17.59 -2.06
N PRO A 131 3.98 -16.26 -2.01
CA PRO A 131 2.90 -15.59 -1.31
C PRO A 131 1.56 -15.91 -1.98
N GLN A 132 0.54 -16.08 -1.15
CA GLN A 132 -0.83 -16.29 -1.59
C GLN A 132 -1.65 -15.03 -1.28
N PHE A 133 -2.27 -14.46 -2.30
CA PHE A 133 -3.13 -13.30 -2.13
C PHE A 133 -4.62 -13.68 -2.27
N PRO A 134 -5.52 -13.12 -1.43
CA PRO A 134 -5.17 -12.27 -0.30
C PRO A 134 -4.52 -13.07 0.84
N TYR A 135 -3.73 -12.41 1.65
CA TYR A 135 -3.26 -12.93 2.94
C TYR A 135 -3.89 -12.16 4.09
N LEU A 136 -3.91 -12.74 5.28
CA LEU A 136 -4.48 -12.17 6.51
C LEU A 136 -3.45 -12.18 7.64
N ARG A 137 -3.31 -11.03 8.31
CA ARG A 137 -2.65 -10.91 9.62
C ARG A 137 -3.60 -10.25 10.60
N VAL A 138 -3.64 -10.78 11.83
CA VAL A 138 -4.46 -10.20 12.89
C VAL A 138 -3.54 -9.66 13.98
N ARG A 139 -3.70 -8.38 14.30
CA ARG A 139 -2.93 -7.67 15.33
C ARG A 139 -3.88 -6.84 16.17
N ASP A 140 -3.95 -7.09 17.45
CA ASP A 140 -4.73 -6.32 18.43
C ASP A 140 -6.17 -5.96 17.97
N GLY A 141 -6.88 -6.96 17.42
CA GLY A 141 -8.25 -6.78 16.92
C GLY A 141 -8.35 -6.16 15.52
N VAL A 142 -7.22 -5.84 14.87
CA VAL A 142 -7.17 -5.34 13.50
C VAL A 142 -6.77 -6.45 12.54
N ALA A 143 -7.60 -6.70 11.53
CA ALA A 143 -7.35 -7.64 10.44
C ALA A 143 -6.71 -6.91 9.25
N ILE A 144 -5.43 -7.10 9.03
CA ILE A 144 -4.66 -6.53 7.91
C ILE A 144 -4.70 -7.53 6.75
N ILE A 145 -5.36 -7.16 5.66
CA ILE A 145 -5.64 -8.02 4.51
C ILE A 145 -4.86 -7.51 3.30
N GLY A 146 -3.83 -8.23 2.89
CA GLY A 146 -3.02 -7.87 1.73
C GLY A 146 -3.60 -8.44 0.42
N VAL A 147 -3.83 -7.56 -0.56
CA VAL A 147 -4.36 -7.88 -1.89
C VAL A 147 -3.34 -7.48 -2.95
N SER A 148 -3.00 -8.39 -3.86
CA SER A 148 -2.14 -8.06 -4.99
C SER A 148 -2.94 -7.57 -6.18
N SER A 149 -2.51 -6.44 -6.74
CA SER A 149 -2.96 -5.94 -8.05
C SER A 149 -1.81 -5.88 -9.07
N ALA A 150 -0.62 -6.32 -8.66
CA ALA A 150 0.59 -6.25 -9.46
C ALA A 150 0.56 -7.21 -10.65
N ARG A 151 0.97 -6.73 -11.81
CA ARG A 151 1.16 -7.54 -13.02
C ARG A 151 2.18 -6.89 -13.96
N ALA A 152 2.84 -7.70 -14.76
CA ALA A 152 3.64 -7.18 -15.88
C ALA A 152 2.72 -6.60 -16.96
N THR A 153 3.10 -5.43 -17.49
CA THR A 153 2.34 -4.69 -18.52
C THR A 153 3.23 -4.31 -19.68
N ALA A 154 2.61 -3.99 -20.83
CA ALA A 154 3.31 -3.45 -21.99
C ALA A 154 4.03 -2.12 -21.66
N PRO A 155 5.01 -1.67 -22.48
CA PRO A 155 5.60 -0.36 -22.38
C PRO A 155 4.53 0.74 -22.26
N PHE A 156 4.80 1.77 -21.49
CA PHE A 156 3.91 2.92 -21.21
C PHE A 156 2.61 2.58 -20.45
N MET A 157 2.45 1.34 -20.00
CA MET A 157 1.34 0.92 -19.15
C MET A 157 1.81 0.58 -17.74
N ALA A 158 0.99 0.98 -16.75
CA ALA A 158 1.20 0.70 -15.33
C ALA A 158 -0.12 0.30 -14.68
N SER A 159 -0.94 -0.49 -15.38
CA SER A 159 -2.26 -0.93 -14.89
C SER A 159 -2.13 -2.18 -14.01
N GLY A 160 -3.00 -2.25 -13.00
CA GLY A 160 -3.16 -3.42 -12.15
C GLY A 160 -4.32 -4.32 -12.57
N ASP A 161 -4.43 -5.49 -11.94
CA ASP A 161 -5.55 -6.40 -12.13
C ASP A 161 -5.98 -7.06 -10.80
N PHE A 162 -7.27 -7.01 -10.53
CA PHE A 162 -7.88 -7.69 -9.40
C PHE A 162 -8.70 -8.88 -9.91
N LEU A 163 -8.08 -10.05 -9.92
CA LEU A 163 -8.59 -11.26 -10.56
C LEU A 163 -9.82 -11.86 -9.82
N PRO A 164 -10.74 -12.53 -10.54
CA PRO A 164 -11.95 -13.13 -9.94
C PRO A 164 -11.66 -14.14 -8.82
N ALA A 165 -10.63 -14.96 -8.99
CA ALA A 165 -10.26 -15.97 -7.98
C ALA A 165 -9.77 -15.33 -6.67
N GLN A 166 -9.00 -14.24 -6.75
CA GLN A 166 -8.60 -13.48 -5.57
C GLN A 166 -9.79 -12.76 -4.93
N ALA A 167 -10.70 -12.26 -5.76
CA ALA A 167 -11.92 -11.59 -5.34
C ALA A 167 -12.83 -12.50 -4.49
N ALA A 168 -13.02 -13.75 -4.92
CA ALA A 168 -13.80 -14.73 -4.16
C ALA A 168 -13.17 -15.03 -2.77
N ARG A 169 -11.84 -15.18 -2.72
CA ARG A 169 -11.12 -15.38 -1.45
C ARG A 169 -11.20 -14.14 -0.55
N LEU A 170 -11.07 -12.93 -1.11
CA LEU A 170 -11.20 -11.68 -0.36
C LEU A 170 -12.59 -11.56 0.27
N LYS A 171 -13.66 -11.83 -0.50
CA LYS A 171 -15.02 -11.79 0.02
C LYS A 171 -15.20 -12.72 1.21
N LYS A 172 -14.75 -13.97 1.12
CA LYS A 172 -14.82 -14.94 2.21
C LYS A 172 -14.07 -14.44 3.44
N MET A 173 -12.84 -13.97 3.28
CA MET A 173 -11.99 -13.47 4.36
C MET A 173 -12.61 -12.25 5.06
N LEU A 174 -13.20 -11.31 4.31
CA LEU A 174 -13.88 -10.14 4.88
C LEU A 174 -15.12 -10.53 5.69
N ILE A 175 -15.91 -11.53 5.24
CA ILE A 175 -17.06 -12.03 5.98
C ILE A 175 -16.60 -12.69 7.28
N GLU A 176 -15.59 -13.58 7.21
CA GLU A 176 -15.07 -14.29 8.37
C GLU A 176 -14.50 -13.36 9.43
N THR A 177 -13.68 -12.38 9.02
CA THR A 177 -13.11 -11.40 9.95
C THR A 177 -14.13 -10.39 10.48
N GLY A 178 -15.14 -10.04 9.67
CA GLY A 178 -16.28 -9.23 10.10
C GLY A 178 -17.12 -9.93 11.17
N ASN A 179 -17.41 -11.22 10.99
CA ASN A 179 -18.15 -12.03 12.00
C ASN A 179 -17.36 -12.17 13.32
N GLN A 180 -16.03 -12.07 13.28
CA GLN A 180 -15.17 -12.02 14.47
C GLN A 180 -15.12 -10.63 15.12
N GLY A 181 -15.77 -9.62 14.53
CA GLY A 181 -15.78 -8.25 15.03
C GLY A 181 -14.43 -7.54 14.92
N LEU A 182 -13.61 -7.90 13.92
CA LEU A 182 -12.30 -7.29 13.68
C LEU A 182 -12.43 -6.03 12.82
N CYS A 183 -11.55 -5.05 13.06
CA CYS A 183 -11.35 -3.92 12.16
C CYS A 183 -10.59 -4.38 10.90
N ARG A 184 -11.23 -4.34 9.73
CA ARG A 184 -10.67 -4.88 8.49
C ARG A 184 -9.99 -3.77 7.67
N VAL A 185 -8.66 -3.80 7.61
CA VAL A 185 -7.83 -2.90 6.81
C VAL A 185 -7.34 -3.63 5.57
N VAL A 186 -7.79 -3.21 4.39
CA VAL A 186 -7.40 -3.82 3.11
C VAL A 186 -6.27 -3.03 2.47
N LEU A 187 -5.17 -3.71 2.16
CA LEU A 187 -4.00 -3.15 1.46
C LEU A 187 -4.06 -3.55 -0.01
N ILE A 188 -3.93 -2.58 -0.91
CA ILE A 188 -3.84 -2.80 -2.36
C ILE A 188 -2.98 -1.70 -2.98
N HIS A 189 -2.19 -1.98 -4.01
CA HIS A 189 -1.35 -0.93 -4.60
C HIS A 189 -2.14 0.04 -5.50
N HIS A 190 -2.87 -0.48 -6.49
CA HIS A 190 -3.63 0.37 -7.41
C HIS A 190 -4.94 0.84 -6.79
N PRO A 191 -5.32 2.14 -6.98
CA PRO A 191 -6.54 2.70 -6.40
C PRO A 191 -7.80 1.96 -6.88
N PRO A 192 -8.64 1.44 -5.95
CA PRO A 192 -9.89 0.79 -6.30
C PRO A 192 -11.04 1.80 -6.48
N VAL A 193 -10.71 3.01 -6.92
CA VAL A 193 -11.63 4.15 -7.14
C VAL A 193 -11.69 4.49 -8.61
N ARG A 194 -12.92 4.73 -9.13
CA ARG A 194 -13.10 5.14 -10.53
C ARG A 194 -12.52 6.52 -10.78
N ASN A 195 -11.90 6.69 -11.94
CA ASN A 195 -11.30 7.97 -12.40
C ASN A 195 -10.14 8.51 -11.52
N ALA A 196 -9.66 7.74 -10.54
CA ALA A 196 -8.50 8.11 -9.75
C ALA A 196 -7.18 8.12 -10.56
N THR A 197 -7.15 7.43 -11.69
CA THR A 197 -6.00 7.39 -12.59
C THR A 197 -6.43 7.35 -14.06
N PRO A 198 -5.55 7.79 -14.99
CA PRO A 198 -5.75 7.55 -16.42
C PRO A 198 -5.89 6.06 -16.75
N ALA A 199 -6.52 5.75 -17.90
CA ALA A 199 -6.84 4.38 -18.29
C ALA A 199 -5.63 3.43 -18.31
N TYR A 200 -4.44 3.91 -18.69
CA TYR A 200 -3.22 3.11 -18.77
C TYR A 200 -2.58 2.81 -17.39
N LYS A 201 -3.07 3.45 -16.32
CA LYS A 201 -2.64 3.25 -14.91
C LYS A 201 -3.73 2.64 -14.02
N ARG A 202 -4.94 2.42 -14.55
CA ARG A 202 -6.09 2.01 -13.73
C ARG A 202 -5.97 0.59 -13.20
N LEU A 203 -6.72 0.31 -12.15
CA LEU A 203 -7.01 -1.06 -11.71
C LEU A 203 -8.07 -1.68 -12.62
N PHE A 204 -7.80 -2.82 -13.25
CA PHE A 204 -8.84 -3.66 -13.84
C PHE A 204 -9.54 -4.45 -12.72
N GLY A 205 -10.88 -4.46 -12.73
CA GLY A 205 -11.68 -5.10 -11.68
C GLY A 205 -12.15 -4.16 -10.56
N ILE A 206 -12.06 -2.83 -10.71
CA ILE A 206 -12.60 -1.84 -9.74
C ILE A 206 -14.04 -2.18 -9.34
N SER A 207 -14.93 -2.42 -10.31
CA SER A 207 -16.35 -2.73 -10.02
C SER A 207 -16.49 -4.00 -9.19
N ARG A 208 -15.63 -4.99 -9.43
CA ARG A 208 -15.58 -6.24 -8.66
C ARG A 208 -15.12 -5.98 -7.24
N PHE A 209 -14.07 -5.19 -7.05
CA PHE A 209 -13.56 -4.83 -5.74
C PHE A 209 -14.62 -4.07 -4.94
N GLN A 210 -15.19 -3.01 -5.52
CA GLN A 210 -16.23 -2.20 -4.85
C GLN A 210 -17.48 -2.99 -4.54
N LYS A 211 -17.88 -3.95 -5.40
CA LYS A 211 -18.99 -4.87 -5.11
C LYS A 211 -18.71 -5.71 -3.86
N ILE A 212 -17.51 -6.24 -3.73
CA ILE A 212 -17.12 -7.05 -2.56
C ILE A 212 -17.13 -6.21 -1.29
N ILE A 213 -16.54 -5.00 -1.31
CA ILE A 213 -16.56 -4.12 -0.14
C ILE A 213 -17.99 -3.75 0.25
N ARG A 214 -18.86 -3.46 -0.71
CA ARG A 214 -20.27 -3.14 -0.46
C ARG A 214 -21.05 -4.31 0.14
N GLU A 215 -20.73 -5.55 -0.23
CA GLU A 215 -21.43 -6.75 0.25
C GLU A 215 -20.87 -7.32 1.55
N ALA A 216 -19.54 -7.33 1.71
CA ALA A 216 -18.87 -7.98 2.82
C ALA A 216 -18.32 -6.99 3.87
N GLY A 217 -18.12 -5.73 3.51
CA GLY A 217 -17.58 -4.68 4.37
C GLY A 217 -16.06 -4.70 4.45
N ALA A 218 -15.52 -3.55 4.80
CA ALA A 218 -14.18 -3.29 5.32
C ALA A 218 -14.26 -1.97 6.07
N GLU A 219 -13.35 -1.72 7.00
CA GLU A 219 -13.31 -0.47 7.75
C GLU A 219 -12.39 0.56 7.11
N LEU A 220 -11.34 0.10 6.39
CA LEU A 220 -10.36 0.99 5.76
C LEU A 220 -9.74 0.31 4.55
N VAL A 221 -9.45 1.06 3.50
CA VAL A 221 -8.69 0.61 2.33
C VAL A 221 -7.49 1.54 2.14
N LEU A 222 -6.28 0.99 2.09
CA LEU A 222 -5.03 1.73 1.90
C LEU A 222 -4.41 1.38 0.56
N HIS A 223 -3.96 2.41 -0.17
CA HIS A 223 -3.32 2.22 -1.47
C HIS A 223 -2.20 3.23 -1.75
N GLY A 224 -1.45 3.02 -2.83
CA GLY A 224 -0.40 3.90 -3.34
C GLY A 224 -0.61 4.28 -4.81
N HIS A 225 0.43 4.11 -5.62
CA HIS A 225 0.43 4.21 -7.08
C HIS A 225 0.27 5.63 -7.65
N THR A 226 -0.56 6.47 -7.08
CA THR A 226 -0.81 7.82 -7.61
C THR A 226 0.27 8.82 -7.19
N HIS A 227 1.00 8.53 -6.13
CA HIS A 227 1.94 9.42 -5.43
C HIS A 227 1.27 10.69 -4.89
N LEU A 228 -0.03 10.66 -4.66
CA LEU A 228 -0.83 11.78 -4.16
C LEU A 228 -1.39 11.46 -2.77
N ALA A 229 -1.56 12.50 -1.95
CA ALA A 229 -2.39 12.41 -0.76
C ALA A 229 -3.85 12.49 -1.18
N THR A 230 -4.60 11.39 -1.08
CA THR A 230 -6.02 11.40 -1.43
C THR A 230 -6.85 10.68 -0.39
N TYR A 231 -8.01 11.27 -0.09
CA TYR A 231 -9.08 10.67 0.68
C TYR A 231 -10.29 10.49 -0.23
N ASN A 232 -10.73 9.27 -0.40
CA ASN A 232 -11.91 8.90 -1.16
C ASN A 232 -12.80 8.00 -0.30
N GLU A 233 -14.01 7.77 -0.73
CA GLU A 233 -14.95 6.85 -0.11
C GLU A 233 -15.57 5.92 -1.14
N ILE A 234 -15.81 4.68 -0.75
CA ILE A 234 -16.59 3.71 -1.53
C ILE A 234 -17.71 3.15 -0.66
N ALA A 235 -18.79 2.69 -1.30
CA ALA A 235 -19.93 2.14 -0.57
C ALA A 235 -19.54 0.85 0.18
N GLY A 236 -19.86 0.82 1.47
CA GLY A 236 -19.87 -0.36 2.34
C GLY A 236 -21.29 -0.85 2.60
N PRO A 237 -21.46 -1.89 3.48
CA PRO A 237 -22.79 -2.47 3.79
C PRO A 237 -23.75 -1.50 4.50
N ALA A 238 -23.23 -0.61 5.33
CA ALA A 238 -24.04 0.30 6.14
C ALA A 238 -23.45 1.71 6.23
N GLY A 239 -22.70 2.14 5.21
CA GLY A 239 -22.08 3.46 5.15
C GLY A 239 -20.97 3.51 4.13
N SER A 240 -20.15 4.53 4.20
CA SER A 240 -18.95 4.66 3.37
C SER A 240 -17.73 4.00 4.03
N VAL A 241 -16.82 3.53 3.19
CA VAL A 241 -15.53 2.99 3.58
C VAL A 241 -14.43 3.92 3.06
N PRO A 242 -13.60 4.48 3.93
CA PRO A 242 -12.47 5.31 3.53
C PRO A 242 -11.47 4.55 2.67
N VAL A 243 -11.01 5.21 1.59
CA VAL A 243 -9.97 4.73 0.69
C VAL A 243 -8.88 5.79 0.64
N ILE A 244 -7.76 5.53 1.30
CA ILE A 244 -6.73 6.51 1.57
C ILE A 244 -5.44 6.16 0.84
N CYS A 245 -4.91 7.14 0.10
CA CYS A 245 -3.59 7.07 -0.52
C CYS A 245 -2.56 7.87 0.28
N VAL A 246 -1.32 7.47 0.16
CA VAL A 246 -0.17 8.19 0.67
C VAL A 246 0.76 8.58 -0.48
N PRO A 247 1.39 9.76 -0.48
CA PRO A 247 2.45 10.11 -1.43
C PRO A 247 3.64 9.14 -1.37
N SER A 248 4.47 9.18 -2.41
CA SER A 248 5.71 8.39 -2.45
C SER A 248 6.61 8.72 -1.26
N ALA A 249 7.07 7.69 -0.56
CA ALA A 249 7.92 7.83 0.64
C ALA A 249 9.34 8.38 0.36
N SER A 250 9.74 8.48 -0.91
CA SER A 250 11.06 8.97 -1.33
C SER A 250 11.02 10.26 -2.15
N GLN A 251 9.83 10.84 -2.37
CA GLN A 251 9.68 12.07 -3.15
C GLN A 251 10.24 13.27 -2.38
N ALA A 252 11.26 13.91 -2.93
CA ALA A 252 11.81 15.14 -2.35
C ALA A 252 10.81 16.31 -2.44
N PRO A 253 10.88 17.27 -1.52
CA PRO A 253 10.16 18.53 -1.65
C PRO A 253 10.43 19.19 -3.00
N CYS A 254 9.41 19.77 -3.60
CA CYS A 254 9.49 20.48 -4.87
C CYS A 254 8.98 21.90 -4.73
N ALA A 255 9.05 22.69 -5.81
CA ALA A 255 8.50 24.03 -5.80
C ALA A 255 6.98 24.04 -5.50
N PRO A 256 6.44 25.08 -4.83
CA PRO A 256 5.03 25.12 -4.40
C PRO A 256 4.01 24.92 -5.53
N ASP A 257 4.33 25.35 -6.73
CA ASP A 257 3.49 25.18 -7.93
C ASP A 257 3.45 23.73 -8.45
N GLU A 258 4.36 22.88 -8.04
CA GLU A 258 4.39 21.45 -8.38
C GLU A 258 3.79 20.55 -7.29
N GLU A 259 3.57 21.05 -6.08
CA GLU A 259 3.16 20.24 -4.90
C GLU A 259 1.86 19.47 -5.11
N GLU A 260 0.87 20.06 -5.76
CA GLU A 260 -0.41 19.37 -6.05
C GLU A 260 -0.21 18.12 -6.95
N ARG A 261 0.80 18.16 -7.82
CA ARG A 261 1.10 17.07 -8.75
C ARG A 261 2.09 16.05 -8.21
N LYS A 262 2.99 16.50 -7.30
CA LYS A 262 4.08 15.70 -6.75
C LYS A 262 4.33 16.12 -5.30
N PRO A 263 3.42 15.83 -4.39
CA PRO A 263 3.63 16.16 -2.99
C PRO A 263 4.89 15.49 -2.47
N ALA A 264 5.59 16.19 -1.57
CA ALA A 264 6.75 15.66 -0.88
C ALA A 264 6.41 14.37 -0.12
N ALA A 265 7.43 13.60 0.24
CA ALA A 265 7.28 12.32 0.93
C ALA A 265 6.46 12.46 2.21
N ARG A 266 5.52 11.53 2.38
CA ARG A 266 4.62 11.45 3.55
C ARG A 266 4.39 10.00 3.98
N TYR A 267 3.96 9.82 5.22
CA TYR A 267 3.36 8.58 5.71
C TYR A 267 2.07 8.89 6.47
N ASN A 268 1.15 7.92 6.49
CA ASN A 268 -0.03 7.98 7.33
C ASN A 268 0.22 7.19 8.63
N LEU A 269 -0.35 7.66 9.73
CA LEU A 269 -0.40 6.96 11.01
C LEU A 269 -1.86 6.88 11.45
N PHE A 270 -2.37 5.66 11.62
CA PHE A 270 -3.73 5.38 12.08
C PHE A 270 -3.67 4.83 13.49
N SER A 271 -4.25 5.54 14.44
CA SER A 271 -4.46 5.07 15.81
C SER A 271 -5.88 4.52 15.92
N ILE A 272 -6.01 3.20 15.97
CA ILE A 272 -7.30 2.49 15.86
C ILE A 272 -7.70 1.94 17.23
N GLU A 273 -8.91 2.26 17.67
CA GLU A 273 -9.49 1.78 18.92
C GLU A 273 -10.89 1.25 18.72
N LYS A 274 -11.24 0.20 19.47
CA LYS A 274 -12.60 -0.33 19.44
C LYS A 274 -13.54 0.62 20.15
N ALA A 275 -14.62 1.02 19.49
CA ALA A 275 -15.66 1.84 20.09
C ALA A 275 -16.52 1.01 21.08
N ALA A 276 -17.23 1.68 21.98
CA ALA A 276 -18.17 1.03 22.89
C ALA A 276 -19.31 0.31 22.14
N GLN A 277 -19.70 0.82 20.98
CA GLN A 277 -20.68 0.18 20.10
C GLN A 277 -20.06 -0.98 19.33
N ALA A 278 -20.79 -2.08 19.23
CA ALA A 278 -20.34 -3.27 18.49
C ALA A 278 -20.05 -2.93 17.01
N HIS A 279 -18.98 -3.51 16.48
CA HIS A 279 -18.54 -3.34 15.08
C HIS A 279 -18.19 -1.89 14.67
N ARG A 280 -17.93 -1.01 15.62
CA ARG A 280 -17.44 0.34 15.37
C ARG A 280 -16.05 0.54 15.95
N TRP A 281 -15.28 1.41 15.26
CA TRP A 281 -13.92 1.71 15.61
C TRP A 281 -13.69 3.22 15.48
N HIS A 282 -13.02 3.81 16.45
CA HIS A 282 -12.47 5.15 16.36
C HIS A 282 -11.10 5.07 15.75
N CYS A 283 -10.80 5.97 14.82
CA CYS A 283 -9.50 6.02 14.19
C CYS A 283 -9.02 7.46 14.08
N HIS A 284 -8.00 7.80 14.84
CA HIS A 284 -7.28 9.04 14.66
C HIS A 284 -6.26 8.85 13.53
N TRP A 285 -6.54 9.45 12.38
CA TRP A 285 -5.65 9.47 11.23
C TRP A 285 -4.81 10.72 11.23
N GLN A 286 -3.50 10.56 11.18
CA GLN A 286 -2.51 11.62 11.06
C GLN A 286 -1.63 11.36 9.83
N GLN A 287 -1.33 12.41 9.07
CA GLN A 287 -0.37 12.36 7.98
C GLN A 287 0.85 13.19 8.33
N TYR A 288 2.02 12.57 8.34
CA TYR A 288 3.31 13.20 8.58
C TYR A 288 4.13 13.22 7.30
N GLY A 289 4.95 14.26 7.12
CA GLY A 289 5.83 14.35 5.97
C GLY A 289 6.57 15.67 5.87
N PHE A 290 7.24 15.86 4.77
CA PHE A 290 7.89 17.12 4.45
C PHE A 290 6.87 18.11 3.89
N ASN A 291 7.03 19.38 4.27
CA ASN A 291 6.46 20.50 3.53
C ASN A 291 7.55 21.12 2.66
N ASN A 292 7.16 22.01 1.74
CA ASN A 292 8.10 22.62 0.80
C ASN A 292 9.15 23.51 1.45
N ASP A 293 8.90 24.00 2.65
CA ASP A 293 9.73 24.99 3.35
C ASP A 293 10.64 24.37 4.41
N SER A 294 10.48 23.08 4.70
CA SER A 294 11.23 22.42 5.77
C SER A 294 11.88 21.12 5.32
N HIS A 295 13.12 20.91 5.76
CA HIS A 295 13.82 19.63 5.63
C HIS A 295 13.51 18.65 6.76
N THR A 296 12.48 18.94 7.58
CA THR A 296 12.05 18.11 8.71
C THR A 296 10.66 17.55 8.47
N VAL A 297 10.42 16.35 8.98
CA VAL A 297 9.11 15.71 8.97
C VAL A 297 8.22 16.35 10.03
N GLN A 298 7.01 16.74 9.66
CA GLN A 298 6.03 17.36 10.53
C GLN A 298 4.63 16.83 10.28
N LEU A 299 3.70 17.11 11.19
CA LEU A 299 2.28 16.84 10.99
C LEU A 299 1.75 17.73 9.88
N ILE A 300 1.18 17.13 8.83
CA ILE A 300 0.61 17.83 7.66
C ILE A 300 -0.91 17.92 7.77
N GLU A 301 -1.54 16.83 8.20
CA GLU A 301 -3.00 16.70 8.30
C GLU A 301 -3.37 15.73 9.41
N GLU A 302 -4.50 15.96 10.06
CA GLU A 302 -5.09 15.00 10.98
C GLU A 302 -6.62 15.03 10.91
N ARG A 303 -7.25 13.87 11.14
CA ARG A 303 -8.73 13.70 11.18
C ARG A 303 -9.14 12.60 12.12
N GLU A 304 -10.30 12.77 12.74
CA GLU A 304 -11.01 11.69 13.41
C GLU A 304 -11.94 11.00 12.43
N LEU A 305 -11.86 9.66 12.38
CA LEU A 305 -12.66 8.82 11.51
C LEU A 305 -13.46 7.84 12.36
N GLU A 306 -14.76 7.75 12.07
CA GLU A 306 -15.61 6.68 12.59
C GLU A 306 -15.65 5.55 11.59
N LEU A 307 -15.03 4.42 11.92
CA LEU A 307 -14.92 3.27 11.04
C LEU A 307 -15.92 2.18 11.43
N GLY A 308 -16.46 1.47 10.43
CA GLY A 308 -17.39 0.37 10.62
C GLY A 308 -18.85 0.78 10.49
N SER A 309 -19.70 -0.23 10.30
CA SER A 309 -21.14 -0.04 10.09
C SER A 309 -21.88 0.09 11.42
N ALA A 310 -22.93 0.92 11.46
CA ALA A 310 -24.00 0.74 12.41
C ALA A 310 -24.57 -0.67 12.20
N GLY A 311 -24.37 -1.57 13.18
CA GLY A 311 -24.94 -2.92 13.11
C GLY A 311 -26.43 -2.80 12.81
N GLN A 312 -26.92 -3.53 11.81
CA GLN A 312 -28.33 -3.86 11.80
C GLN A 312 -28.57 -4.67 13.09
N GLU A 313 -29.24 -4.09 14.06
CA GLU A 313 -29.93 -4.86 15.07
C GLU A 313 -30.85 -5.82 14.29
N THR A 314 -30.44 -7.06 14.18
CA THR A 314 -31.36 -8.13 13.81
C THR A 314 -32.38 -8.19 14.94
N ALA A 315 -33.51 -7.53 14.70
CA ALA A 315 -34.71 -7.75 15.50
C ALA A 315 -34.99 -9.26 15.42
N LEU A 316 -34.61 -9.96 16.48
CA LEU A 316 -35.13 -11.30 16.77
C LEU A 316 -36.58 -11.10 17.16
N SER A 317 -37.48 -11.30 16.20
CA SER A 317 -38.91 -11.51 16.44
C SER A 317 -39.18 -12.99 16.63
#